data_5b99645f7366a9faa9cfbd3ccb593d7c
#
_entry.id   5b99645f7366a9faa9cfbd3ccb593d7c
#
_cell.length_a   1.000
_cell.length_b   1.000
_cell.length_c   1.000
_cell.angle_alpha   90.00
_cell.angle_beta   90.00
_cell.angle_gamma   90.00
#
_symmetry.space_group_name_H-M   'P 1'
#
loop_
_entity.id
_entity.type
_entity.pdbx_description
1 polymer ?
#
loop_
_entity_poly.entity_id
_entity_poly.type
_entity_poly.pdbx_seq_one_letter_code
_entity_poly.pdbx_strand_id
1 'polypeptide(L)' 'MDPFEREARAIEDALANGEISAAEYREQMRDLQADYRESAREAAQDAYDREMDRW' A
#
# COMPACT_ATOMS: atom_id res chain seq x y z
N MET A 1 -9.36 5.72 9.56
CA MET A 1 -8.23 4.79 9.45
C MET A 1 -7.80 4.68 8.01
N ASP A 2 -6.52 4.80 7.74
CA ASP A 2 -5.95 4.71 6.41
C ASP A 2 -6.21 3.31 5.83
N PRO A 3 -6.62 3.20 4.55
CA PRO A 3 -6.78 1.89 3.90
C PRO A 3 -5.52 1.02 3.98
N PHE A 4 -4.35 1.62 3.88
CA PHE A 4 -3.08 0.91 4.02
C PHE A 4 -2.94 0.28 5.41
N GLU A 5 -3.22 1.03 6.46
CA GLU A 5 -3.14 0.52 7.84
C GLU A 5 -4.13 -0.59 8.09
N ARG A 6 -5.33 -0.48 7.52
CA ARG A 6 -6.36 -1.51 7.67
C ARG A 6 -5.92 -2.83 7.04
N GLU A 7 -5.37 -2.78 5.83
CA GLU A 7 -4.89 -3.97 5.14
C GLU A 7 -3.65 -4.56 5.83
N ALA A 8 -2.72 -3.71 6.24
CA ALA A 8 -1.52 -4.14 6.96
C ALA A 8 -1.90 -4.85 8.27
N ARG A 9 -2.87 -4.30 9.00
CA ARG A 9 -3.34 -4.91 10.25
C ARG A 9 -4.02 -6.26 10.01
N ALA A 10 -4.80 -6.38 8.93
CA ALA A 10 -5.43 -7.64 8.58
C ALA A 10 -4.38 -8.72 8.26
N ILE A 11 -3.31 -8.35 7.58
CA ILE A 11 -2.20 -9.26 7.28
C ILE A 11 -1.46 -9.66 8.56
N GLU A 12 -1.22 -8.70 9.46
CA GLU A 12 -0.59 -8.97 10.75
C GLU A 12 -1.43 -9.91 11.61
N ASP A 13 -2.74 -9.71 11.63
CA ASP A 13 -3.67 -10.56 12.37
C ASP A 13 -3.66 -11.98 11.80
N ALA A 14 -3.63 -12.12 10.48
CA ALA A 14 -3.57 -13.43 9.83
C ALA A 14 -2.30 -14.17 10.21
N LEU A 15 -1.17 -13.47 10.30
CA LEU A 15 0.10 -14.06 10.74
C LEU A 15 0.00 -14.51 12.21
N ALA A 16 -0.55 -13.64 13.07
CA ALA A 16 -0.70 -13.94 14.50
C ALA A 16 -1.62 -15.13 14.75
N ASN A 17 -2.65 -15.29 13.91
CA ASN A 17 -3.61 -16.39 14.00
C ASN A 17 -3.11 -17.68 13.35
N GLY A 18 -1.96 -17.64 12.69
CA GLY A 18 -1.40 -18.82 12.01
C GLY A 18 -2.06 -19.12 10.68
N GLU A 19 -2.82 -18.19 10.11
CA GLU A 19 -3.48 -18.36 8.82
C GLU A 19 -2.51 -18.25 7.65
N ILE A 20 -1.45 -17.47 7.82
CA ILE A 20 -0.39 -17.31 6.82
C ILE A 20 0.98 -17.55 7.48
N SER A 21 1.95 -17.97 6.67
CA SER A 21 3.33 -18.15 7.14
C SER A 21 4.09 -16.84 7.12
N ALA A 22 5.27 -16.82 7.75
CA ALA A 22 6.14 -15.65 7.73
C ALA A 22 6.55 -15.26 6.29
N ALA A 23 6.76 -16.25 5.43
CA ALA A 23 7.08 -16.01 4.03
C ALA A 23 5.91 -15.34 3.30
N GLU A 24 4.69 -15.83 3.52
CA GLU A 24 3.50 -15.24 2.94
C GLU A 24 3.25 -13.84 3.47
N TYR A 25 3.50 -13.61 4.75
CA TYR A 25 3.39 -12.29 5.36
C TYR A 25 4.31 -11.29 4.65
N ARG A 26 5.57 -11.65 4.44
CA ARG A 26 6.54 -10.79 3.75
C ARG A 26 6.11 -10.47 2.33
N GLU A 27 5.61 -11.47 1.62
CA GLU A 27 5.15 -11.32 0.24
C GLU A 27 3.94 -10.39 0.17
N GLN A 28 2.96 -10.60 1.03
CA GLN A 28 1.75 -9.77 1.07
C GLN A 28 2.07 -8.33 1.46
N MET A 29 2.96 -8.13 2.43
CA MET A 29 3.37 -6.79 2.83
C MET A 29 4.15 -6.08 1.72
N ARG A 30 4.97 -6.81 0.99
CA ARG A 30 5.69 -6.26 -0.17
C ARG A 30 4.72 -5.78 -1.24
N ASP A 31 3.73 -6.61 -1.57
CA ASP A 31 2.72 -6.26 -2.58
C ASP A 31 1.89 -5.06 -2.15
N LEU A 32 1.50 -5.02 -0.88
CA LEU A 32 0.74 -3.89 -0.33
C LEU A 32 1.54 -2.59 -0.41
N GLN A 33 2.82 -2.62 -0.07
CA GLN A 33 3.69 -1.44 -0.14
C GLN A 33 3.90 -1.00 -1.59
N ALA A 34 4.02 -1.94 -2.51
CA ALA A 34 4.17 -1.63 -3.93
C ALA A 34 2.92 -0.93 -4.48
N ASP A 35 1.73 -1.45 -4.15
CA ASP A 35 0.46 -0.85 -4.55
C ASP A 35 0.32 0.56 -3.98
N TYR A 36 0.68 0.76 -2.73
CA TYR A 36 0.62 2.07 -2.10
C TYR A 36 1.56 3.06 -2.78
N ARG A 37 2.76 2.63 -3.13
CA ARG A 37 3.73 3.47 -3.83
C ARG A 37 3.24 3.88 -5.22
N GLU A 38 2.63 2.96 -5.96
CA GLU A 38 2.05 3.27 -7.26
C GLU A 38 0.94 4.31 -7.15
N SER A 39 0.03 4.13 -6.20
CA SER A 39 -1.05 5.08 -5.98
C SER A 39 -0.52 6.46 -5.59
N ALA A 40 0.48 6.53 -4.73
CA ALA A 40 1.11 7.77 -4.31
C ALA A 40 1.81 8.46 -5.48
N ARG A 41 2.47 7.68 -6.34
CA ARG A 41 3.16 8.21 -7.52
C ARG A 41 2.17 8.79 -8.54
N GLU A 42 1.07 8.10 -8.79
CA GLU A 42 0.02 8.58 -9.68
C GLU A 42 -0.61 9.87 -9.16
N ALA A 43 -0.91 9.93 -7.88
CA ALA A 43 -1.46 11.14 -7.26
C ALA A 43 -0.49 12.31 -7.33
N ALA A 44 0.79 12.08 -7.12
CA ALA A 44 1.83 13.10 -7.21
C ALA A 44 1.97 13.61 -8.65
N GLN A 45 1.90 12.71 -9.63
CA GLN A 45 2.00 13.06 -11.04
C GLN A 45 0.79 13.85 -11.51
N ASP A 46 -0.41 13.50 -11.07
CA ASP A 46 -1.62 14.24 -11.36
C ASP A 46 -1.55 15.66 -10.81
N ALA A 47 -1.07 15.84 -9.59
CA ALA A 47 -0.90 17.14 -8.97
C ALA A 47 0.12 17.98 -9.75
N TYR A 48 1.21 17.37 -10.18
CA TYR A 48 2.26 18.03 -10.97
C TYR A 48 1.71 18.49 -12.33
N ASP A 49 0.97 17.62 -13.02
CA ASP A 49 0.38 17.92 -14.32
C ASP A 49 -0.63 19.07 -14.22
N ARG A 50 -1.39 19.14 -13.14
CA ARG A 50 -2.33 20.24 -12.90
C ARG A 50 -1.63 21.56 -12.72
N GLU A 51 -0.51 21.59 -12.01
CA GLU A 51 0.29 22.80 -11.82
C GLU A 51 0.91 23.26 -13.13
N MET A 52 1.36 22.34 -13.96
CA MET A 52 1.93 22.65 -15.26
C MET A 52 0.89 23.24 -16.23
N ASP A 53 -0.35 22.82 -16.13
CA ASP A 53 -1.45 23.33 -16.97
C ASP A 53 -1.80 24.79 -16.68
N ARG A 54 -1.40 25.30 -15.53
CA ARG A 54 -1.61 26.70 -15.14
C ARG A 54 -0.61 27.66 -15.75
N TRP A 55 0.49 27.18 -16.25
CA TRP A 55 1.56 27.98 -16.83
C TRP A 55 1.45 28.01 -18.34
#